data_d24f491b577ce6d83f8756521f0a5527
#
_entry.id   d24f491b577ce6d83f8756521f0a5527
#
_cell.length_a   1.000
_cell.length_b   1.000
_cell.length_c   1.000
_cell.angle_alpha   90.00
_cell.angle_beta   90.00
_cell.angle_gamma   90.00
#
_symmetry.space_group_name_H-M   'P 1'
#
loop_
_entity.id
_entity.type
_entity.pdbx_description
1 polymer ?
#
loop_
_entity_poly.entity_id
_entity_poly.type
_entity_poly.pdbx_seq_one_letter_code
_entity_poly.pdbx_strand_id
1 'polypeptide(L)'
;MTRTEIWNKAEKALFEKYGESPDISIVNRFLSEKRFLADYGVAEYFDELAGICRESIDKYNEKLIAKNTVSCSLAAYLLGASEINPLPPHYYCKTCKRVEWVEDEKCLFDKRSTRRCECGAEMQIDGYDIPWETYLPYAQRLKAKDPVPENYKDLFEALTKKHFQWSLLGAAQAVNLLGQATGISPDEIDLNDREVKYRLLGGDFICMHPKLAEFLKQAYAVVHPCSYAELLKLIGLAHGTGTWKHNAEDLLKNGKCRLADIPATRDELYMDLQLDMIIYRQNETGFALDVADKARNGYYLKHGMDNYTVEMLYELRYDDWFIDYLLRTNYMSTKAFSVMELKYFILLTWYQTYYPKQYAEVIGNDIIW
;
A
#
# COMPACT_ATOMS: atom_id res chain seq x y z
N MET A 1 -11.04 19.77 -16.66
CA MET A 1 -12.22 18.86 -16.71
C MET A 1 -13.14 19.15 -15.54
N THR A 2 -14.46 19.01 -15.71
CA THR A 2 -15.41 19.05 -14.61
C THR A 2 -15.30 17.79 -13.76
N ARG A 3 -15.73 17.84 -12.52
CA ARG A 3 -15.76 16.69 -11.60
C ARG A 3 -16.46 15.47 -12.21
N THR A 4 -17.59 15.70 -12.88
CA THR A 4 -18.35 14.65 -13.57
C THR A 4 -17.54 14.01 -14.70
N GLU A 5 -16.83 14.80 -15.48
CA GLU A 5 -15.97 14.29 -16.55
C GLU A 5 -14.81 13.42 -16.02
N ILE A 6 -14.26 13.80 -14.87
CA ILE A 6 -13.19 13.02 -14.22
C ILE A 6 -13.71 11.66 -13.75
N TRP A 7 -14.88 11.64 -13.08
CA TRP A 7 -15.50 10.37 -12.67
C TRP A 7 -15.85 9.49 -13.87
N ASN A 8 -16.36 10.07 -14.96
CA ASN A 8 -16.65 9.34 -16.21
C ASN A 8 -15.35 8.79 -16.84
N LYS A 9 -14.25 9.52 -16.77
CA LYS A 9 -12.93 9.04 -17.23
C LYS A 9 -12.45 7.84 -16.39
N ALA A 10 -12.61 7.88 -15.06
CA ALA A 10 -12.28 6.75 -14.19
C ALA A 10 -13.18 5.53 -14.49
N GLU A 11 -14.47 5.74 -14.71
CA GLU A 11 -15.43 4.70 -15.08
C GLU A 11 -15.08 4.06 -16.42
N LYS A 12 -14.73 4.87 -17.43
CA LYS A 12 -14.24 4.38 -18.71
C LYS A 12 -12.98 3.51 -18.54
N ALA A 13 -12.02 3.95 -17.74
CA ALA A 13 -10.81 3.17 -17.45
C ALA A 13 -11.12 1.85 -16.72
N LEU A 14 -12.17 1.80 -15.88
CA LEU A 14 -12.65 0.57 -15.26
C LEU A 14 -13.11 -0.43 -16.34
N PHE A 15 -13.94 0.01 -17.27
CA PHE A 15 -14.43 -0.87 -18.36
C PHE A 15 -13.31 -1.25 -19.33
N GLU A 16 -12.36 -0.37 -19.61
CA GLU A 16 -11.18 -0.71 -20.43
C GLU A 16 -10.33 -1.80 -19.79
N LYS A 17 -10.15 -1.76 -18.45
CA LYS A 17 -9.39 -2.77 -17.72
C LYS A 17 -10.16 -4.07 -17.54
N TYR A 18 -11.40 -4.01 -17.04
CA TYR A 18 -12.17 -5.18 -16.60
C TYR A 18 -13.28 -5.62 -17.56
N GLY A 19 -13.41 -4.98 -18.73
CA GLY A 19 -14.39 -5.31 -19.77
C GLY A 19 -15.74 -4.61 -19.59
N GLU A 20 -16.67 -4.83 -20.55
CA GLU A 20 -18.00 -4.20 -20.57
C GLU A 20 -18.93 -4.71 -19.45
N SER A 21 -18.65 -5.89 -18.91
CA SER A 21 -19.40 -6.52 -17.82
C SER A 21 -18.44 -6.93 -16.70
N PRO A 22 -17.86 -5.97 -15.94
CA PRO A 22 -16.96 -6.30 -14.87
C PRO A 22 -17.65 -7.08 -13.76
N ASP A 23 -16.86 -7.76 -12.93
CA ASP A 23 -17.39 -8.38 -11.70
C ASP A 23 -18.11 -7.34 -10.84
N ILE A 24 -19.28 -7.74 -10.31
CA ILE A 24 -20.16 -6.83 -9.56
C ILE A 24 -19.46 -6.23 -8.32
N SER A 25 -18.52 -6.92 -7.72
CA SER A 25 -17.75 -6.44 -6.58
C SER A 25 -16.87 -5.24 -6.95
N ILE A 26 -16.27 -5.27 -8.15
CA ILE A 26 -15.48 -4.16 -8.68
C ILE A 26 -16.36 -2.93 -8.94
N VAL A 27 -17.53 -3.15 -9.56
CA VAL A 27 -18.49 -2.08 -9.85
C VAL A 27 -18.99 -1.47 -8.54
N ASN A 28 -19.39 -2.29 -7.58
CA ASN A 28 -19.87 -1.83 -6.28
C ASN A 28 -18.80 -1.04 -5.53
N ARG A 29 -17.54 -1.49 -5.56
CA ARG A 29 -16.41 -0.77 -4.99
C ARG A 29 -16.28 0.62 -5.61
N PHE A 30 -16.26 0.72 -6.94
CA PHE A 30 -16.15 1.99 -7.65
C PHE A 30 -17.33 2.93 -7.36
N LEU A 31 -18.57 2.41 -7.40
CA LEU A 31 -19.77 3.20 -7.12
C LEU A 31 -19.82 3.70 -5.67
N SER A 32 -19.36 2.89 -4.71
CA SER A 32 -19.25 3.31 -3.31
C SER A 32 -18.25 4.45 -3.16
N GLU A 33 -17.06 4.33 -3.73
CA GLU A 33 -16.09 5.44 -3.73
C GLU A 33 -16.65 6.70 -4.38
N LYS A 34 -17.26 6.58 -5.58
CA LYS A 34 -17.87 7.70 -6.29
C LYS A 34 -18.94 8.39 -5.44
N ARG A 35 -19.82 7.60 -4.80
CA ARG A 35 -20.91 8.11 -3.96
C ARG A 35 -20.40 8.90 -2.75
N PHE A 36 -19.40 8.37 -2.04
CA PHE A 36 -18.95 8.98 -0.79
C PHE A 36 -17.86 10.04 -0.97
N LEU A 37 -17.07 9.95 -2.06
CA LEU A 37 -15.95 10.85 -2.29
C LEU A 37 -16.27 12.02 -3.23
N ALA A 38 -17.37 11.94 -4.01
CA ALA A 38 -17.70 12.96 -5.02
C ALA A 38 -17.82 14.38 -4.45
N ASP A 39 -18.29 14.52 -3.21
CA ASP A 39 -18.52 15.82 -2.59
C ASP A 39 -17.27 16.48 -1.99
N TYR A 40 -16.13 15.77 -1.94
CA TYR A 40 -14.91 16.23 -1.25
C TYR A 40 -13.85 16.84 -2.18
N GLY A 41 -14.10 16.95 -3.49
CA GLY A 41 -13.13 17.51 -4.45
C GLY A 41 -11.95 16.58 -4.73
N VAL A 42 -12.06 15.30 -4.37
CA VAL A 42 -10.97 14.34 -4.53
C VAL A 42 -10.73 13.92 -5.98
N ALA A 43 -11.76 14.01 -6.84
CA ALA A 43 -11.62 13.66 -8.24
C ALA A 43 -10.63 14.59 -8.95
N GLU A 44 -10.76 15.89 -8.72
CA GLU A 44 -9.86 16.91 -9.25
C GLU A 44 -8.42 16.68 -8.76
N TYR A 45 -8.28 16.33 -7.48
CA TYR A 45 -6.99 16.01 -6.90
C TYR A 45 -6.36 14.74 -7.53
N PHE A 46 -7.15 13.70 -7.78
CA PHE A 46 -6.66 12.48 -8.45
C PHE A 46 -6.24 12.75 -9.90
N ASP A 47 -7.01 13.53 -10.65
CA ASP A 47 -6.69 13.86 -12.05
C ASP A 47 -5.43 14.74 -12.14
N GLU A 48 -5.25 15.68 -11.22
CA GLU A 48 -4.04 16.49 -11.11
C GLU A 48 -2.81 15.64 -10.81
N LEU A 49 -2.87 14.76 -9.80
CA LEU A 49 -1.78 13.83 -9.48
C LEU A 49 -1.43 12.91 -10.67
N ALA A 50 -2.44 12.36 -11.33
CA ALA A 50 -2.25 11.54 -12.51
C ALA A 50 -1.60 12.32 -13.66
N GLY A 51 -1.96 13.60 -13.82
CA GLY A 51 -1.33 14.52 -14.77
C GLY A 51 0.15 14.72 -14.47
N ILE A 52 0.47 15.01 -13.21
CA ILE A 52 1.86 15.20 -12.74
C ILE A 52 2.70 13.94 -12.97
N CYS A 53 2.18 12.77 -12.60
CA CYS A 53 2.92 11.50 -12.80
C CYS A 53 3.22 11.23 -14.28
N ARG A 54 2.26 11.50 -15.18
CA ARG A 54 2.46 11.35 -16.62
C ARG A 54 3.46 12.36 -17.18
N GLU A 55 3.28 13.64 -16.86
CA GLU A 55 4.15 14.72 -17.33
C GLU A 55 5.60 14.51 -16.90
N SER A 56 5.82 13.95 -15.70
CA SER A 56 7.14 13.64 -15.19
C SER A 56 7.86 12.58 -16.04
N ILE A 57 7.16 11.51 -16.42
CA ILE A 57 7.74 10.48 -17.29
C ILE A 57 7.97 11.05 -18.68
N ASP A 58 6.96 11.71 -19.27
CA ASP A 58 6.99 12.17 -20.65
C ASP A 58 8.06 13.25 -20.90
N LYS A 59 8.22 14.19 -19.96
CA LYS A 59 9.14 15.32 -20.15
C LYS A 59 10.53 15.10 -19.55
N TYR A 60 10.60 14.36 -18.44
CA TYR A 60 11.83 14.27 -17.65
C TYR A 60 12.37 12.85 -17.51
N ASN A 61 11.64 11.85 -18.01
CA ASN A 61 11.93 10.42 -17.79
C ASN A 61 12.05 10.08 -16.29
N GLU A 62 11.25 10.74 -15.46
CA GLU A 62 11.25 10.59 -14.02
C GLU A 62 9.99 9.89 -13.53
N LYS A 63 10.14 8.76 -12.85
CA LYS A 63 9.03 8.01 -12.27
C LYS A 63 8.65 8.61 -10.93
N LEU A 64 7.44 9.13 -10.85
CA LEU A 64 6.84 9.60 -9.60
C LEU A 64 5.79 8.64 -9.08
N ILE A 65 5.64 8.65 -7.76
CA ILE A 65 4.61 7.89 -7.06
C ILE A 65 3.77 8.86 -6.23
N ALA A 66 2.46 8.74 -6.34
CA ALA A 66 1.54 9.53 -5.53
C ALA A 66 1.65 9.18 -4.04
N LYS A 67 1.25 10.11 -3.18
CA LYS A 67 1.21 9.89 -1.73
C LYS A 67 0.36 8.67 -1.38
N ASN A 68 0.81 7.93 -0.41
CA ASN A 68 0.28 6.64 0.03
C ASN A 68 -1.22 6.61 0.37
N THR A 69 -1.78 7.72 0.89
CA THR A 69 -3.20 7.82 1.22
C THR A 69 -4.12 7.77 0.01
N VAL A 70 -3.64 8.17 -1.16
CA VAL A 70 -4.40 8.12 -2.43
C VAL A 70 -4.54 6.67 -2.91
N SER A 71 -3.57 5.82 -2.58
CA SER A 71 -3.49 4.45 -3.09
C SER A 71 -4.52 3.48 -2.48
N CYS A 72 -5.40 3.94 -1.60
CA CYS A 72 -6.56 3.16 -1.16
C CYS A 72 -7.79 3.35 -2.08
N SER A 73 -7.75 4.29 -3.05
CA SER A 73 -8.86 4.54 -3.96
C SER A 73 -8.69 3.82 -5.30
N LEU A 74 -9.71 3.06 -5.69
CA LEU A 74 -9.81 2.44 -7.01
C LEU A 74 -9.90 3.51 -8.11
N ALA A 75 -10.63 4.60 -7.87
CA ALA A 75 -10.71 5.71 -8.83
C ALA A 75 -9.34 6.35 -9.07
N ALA A 76 -8.52 6.55 -8.02
CA ALA A 76 -7.16 7.07 -8.16
C ALA A 76 -6.26 6.13 -8.97
N TYR A 77 -6.37 4.82 -8.75
CA TYR A 77 -5.67 3.81 -9.53
C TYR A 77 -6.09 3.84 -11.01
N LEU A 78 -7.37 3.85 -11.29
CA LEU A 78 -7.91 3.87 -12.66
C LEU A 78 -7.54 5.15 -13.42
N LEU A 79 -7.41 6.27 -12.76
CA LEU A 79 -6.95 7.55 -13.34
C LEU A 79 -5.43 7.59 -13.57
N GLY A 80 -4.67 6.67 -12.96
CA GLY A 80 -3.20 6.65 -13.00
C GLY A 80 -2.53 7.55 -11.97
N ALA A 81 -3.27 7.97 -10.93
CA ALA A 81 -2.71 8.67 -9.76
C ALA A 81 -2.04 7.73 -8.76
N SER A 82 -2.31 6.43 -8.85
CA SER A 82 -1.68 5.39 -8.03
C SER A 82 -1.33 4.18 -8.89
N GLU A 83 -0.24 3.50 -8.53
CA GLU A 83 0.17 2.21 -9.13
C GLU A 83 -0.35 1.00 -8.35
N ILE A 84 -0.95 1.24 -7.20
CA ILE A 84 -1.45 0.20 -6.33
C ILE A 84 -2.93 0.00 -6.61
N ASN A 85 -3.28 -1.19 -7.05
CA ASN A 85 -4.68 -1.60 -7.19
C ASN A 85 -5.24 -1.95 -5.81
N PRO A 86 -6.19 -1.18 -5.25
CA PRO A 86 -6.67 -1.42 -3.89
C PRO A 86 -7.68 -2.57 -3.77
N LEU A 87 -8.10 -3.17 -4.88
CA LEU A 87 -9.01 -4.32 -4.86
C LEU A 87 -8.39 -5.51 -4.13
N PRO A 88 -9.18 -6.47 -3.65
CA PRO A 88 -8.66 -7.74 -3.17
C PRO A 88 -7.83 -8.45 -4.23
N PRO A 89 -6.88 -9.34 -3.85
CA PRO A 89 -6.06 -10.10 -4.79
C PRO A 89 -6.91 -10.88 -5.79
N HIS A 90 -6.59 -10.73 -7.06
CA HIS A 90 -7.29 -11.39 -8.16
C HIS A 90 -6.38 -11.61 -9.35
N TYR A 91 -6.64 -12.68 -10.10
CA TYR A 91 -6.10 -12.83 -11.44
C TYR A 91 -7.01 -12.13 -12.45
N TYR A 92 -6.44 -11.43 -13.41
CA TYR A 92 -7.20 -10.87 -14.52
C TYR A 92 -6.57 -11.18 -15.87
N CYS A 93 -7.42 -11.42 -16.88
CA CYS A 93 -7.01 -11.69 -18.23
C CYS A 93 -7.11 -10.42 -19.07
N LYS A 94 -5.97 -9.95 -19.59
CA LYS A 94 -5.95 -8.77 -20.51
C LYS A 94 -6.75 -9.01 -21.79
N THR A 95 -6.86 -10.26 -22.25
CA THR A 95 -7.52 -10.61 -23.50
C THR A 95 -9.03 -10.66 -23.39
N CYS A 96 -9.57 -11.49 -22.48
CA CYS A 96 -11.02 -11.66 -22.35
C CYS A 96 -11.63 -10.92 -21.14
N LYS A 97 -10.80 -10.16 -20.38
CA LYS A 97 -11.22 -9.35 -19.23
C LYS A 97 -11.75 -10.13 -18.04
N ARG A 98 -11.66 -11.47 -18.05
CA ARG A 98 -12.09 -12.31 -16.93
C ARG A 98 -11.28 -12.00 -15.70
N VAL A 99 -11.98 -11.95 -14.56
CA VAL A 99 -11.41 -11.81 -13.22
C VAL A 99 -11.66 -13.11 -12.44
N GLU A 100 -10.65 -13.58 -11.69
CA GLU A 100 -10.76 -14.70 -10.77
C GLU A 100 -10.19 -14.29 -9.41
N TRP A 101 -11.04 -14.18 -8.40
CA TRP A 101 -10.63 -13.79 -7.05
C TRP A 101 -9.70 -14.83 -6.43
N VAL A 102 -8.71 -14.38 -5.68
CA VAL A 102 -7.83 -15.24 -4.90
C VAL A 102 -8.45 -15.41 -3.53
N GLU A 103 -8.89 -16.62 -3.24
CA GLU A 103 -9.43 -16.98 -1.93
C GLU A 103 -8.27 -17.22 -0.93
N ASP A 104 -8.53 -16.97 0.35
CA ASP A 104 -7.68 -17.31 1.50
C ASP A 104 -6.29 -16.68 1.60
N GLU A 105 -5.98 -15.63 0.78
CA GLU A 105 -4.67 -15.01 0.83
C GLU A 105 -4.73 -13.51 1.08
N LYS A 106 -4.07 -13.08 2.14
CA LYS A 106 -3.96 -11.67 2.53
C LYS A 106 -2.82 -10.91 1.81
N CYS A 107 -1.92 -11.61 1.10
CA CYS A 107 -0.76 -11.01 0.46
C CYS A 107 -0.55 -11.54 -0.96
N LEU A 108 -0.72 -10.66 -1.93
CA LEU A 108 -0.53 -10.95 -3.35
C LEU A 108 0.90 -11.47 -3.65
N PHE A 109 1.92 -10.92 -2.98
CA PHE A 109 3.32 -11.26 -3.24
C PHE A 109 3.67 -12.75 -2.94
N ASP A 110 2.86 -13.44 -2.16
CA ASP A 110 3.06 -14.86 -1.85
C ASP A 110 2.42 -15.80 -2.88
N LYS A 111 1.74 -15.27 -3.89
CA LYS A 111 1.08 -16.03 -4.97
C LYS A 111 1.88 -15.99 -6.27
N ARG A 112 1.67 -16.98 -7.11
CA ARG A 112 2.24 -16.97 -8.47
C ARG A 112 1.70 -15.77 -9.25
N SER A 113 2.60 -15.07 -9.93
CA SER A 113 2.24 -13.88 -10.71
C SER A 113 1.36 -14.17 -11.91
N THR A 114 1.37 -15.40 -12.44
CA THR A 114 0.62 -15.76 -13.64
C THR A 114 -0.16 -17.07 -13.49
N ARG A 115 -1.28 -17.15 -14.22
CA ARG A 115 -2.14 -18.31 -14.34
C ARG A 115 -2.71 -18.39 -15.76
N ARG A 116 -3.03 -19.59 -16.25
CA ARG A 116 -3.61 -19.75 -17.59
C ARG A 116 -5.12 -19.51 -17.55
N CYS A 117 -5.60 -18.60 -18.37
CA CYS A 117 -7.00 -18.32 -18.57
C CYS A 117 -7.68 -19.42 -19.42
N GLU A 118 -8.99 -19.60 -19.30
CA GLU A 118 -9.78 -20.49 -20.15
C GLU A 118 -9.73 -20.08 -21.64
N CYS A 119 -9.54 -18.80 -21.94
CA CYS A 119 -9.34 -18.32 -23.32
C CYS A 119 -7.96 -18.67 -23.90
N GLY A 120 -7.09 -19.32 -23.12
CA GLY A 120 -5.73 -19.70 -23.50
C GLY A 120 -4.65 -18.65 -23.22
N ALA A 121 -5.04 -17.40 -22.93
CA ALA A 121 -4.11 -16.33 -22.60
C ALA A 121 -3.58 -16.48 -21.15
N GLU A 122 -2.50 -15.78 -20.85
CA GLU A 122 -1.97 -15.68 -19.50
C GLU A 122 -2.72 -14.60 -18.70
N MET A 123 -3.14 -14.94 -17.49
CA MET A 123 -3.72 -14.01 -16.51
C MET A 123 -2.61 -13.46 -15.63
N GLN A 124 -2.71 -12.20 -15.29
CA GLN A 124 -1.82 -11.54 -14.34
C GLN A 124 -2.51 -11.39 -12.99
N ILE A 125 -1.76 -11.49 -11.92
CA ILE A 125 -2.27 -11.22 -10.58
C ILE A 125 -2.15 -9.73 -10.26
N ASP A 126 -3.17 -9.17 -9.60
CA ASP A 126 -3.23 -7.77 -9.16
C ASP A 126 -4.09 -7.65 -7.89
N GLY A 127 -4.05 -6.51 -7.22
CA GLY A 127 -4.87 -6.25 -6.04
C GLY A 127 -4.15 -6.48 -4.72
N TYR A 128 -4.31 -5.54 -3.81
CA TYR A 128 -3.59 -5.52 -2.52
C TYR A 128 -4.50 -5.42 -1.31
N ASP A 129 -5.81 -5.53 -1.51
CA ASP A 129 -6.82 -5.52 -0.45
C ASP A 129 -6.67 -4.33 0.50
N ILE A 130 -6.88 -3.13 -0.02
CA ILE A 130 -6.78 -1.88 0.73
C ILE A 130 -8.18 -1.24 0.83
N PRO A 131 -8.69 -1.02 2.04
CA PRO A 131 -10.03 -0.45 2.24
C PRO A 131 -10.04 1.05 1.87
N TRP A 132 -11.00 1.48 1.06
CA TRP A 132 -11.15 2.89 0.65
C TRP A 132 -11.71 3.77 1.78
N GLU A 133 -12.44 3.18 2.71
CA GLU A 133 -13.07 3.87 3.83
C GLU A 133 -12.03 4.61 4.68
N THR A 134 -10.83 4.06 4.76
CA THR A 134 -9.71 4.71 5.45
C THR A 134 -9.23 6.01 4.78
N TYR A 135 -9.70 6.31 3.56
CA TYR A 135 -9.46 7.59 2.90
C TYR A 135 -10.45 8.68 3.36
N LEU A 136 -11.64 8.32 3.86
CA LEU A 136 -12.69 9.27 4.24
C LEU A 136 -12.22 10.37 5.22
N PRO A 137 -11.52 10.07 6.32
CA PRO A 137 -11.04 11.12 7.23
C PRO A 137 -10.09 12.11 6.55
N TYR A 138 -9.31 11.64 5.58
CA TYR A 138 -8.42 12.49 4.80
C TYR A 138 -9.22 13.35 3.78
N ALA A 139 -10.15 12.76 3.06
CA ALA A 139 -11.02 13.45 2.11
C ALA A 139 -11.83 14.56 2.77
N GLN A 140 -12.37 14.32 3.97
CA GLN A 140 -13.07 15.33 4.78
C GLN A 140 -12.18 16.51 5.15
N ARG A 141 -10.91 16.24 5.48
CA ARG A 141 -9.91 17.28 5.77
C ARG A 141 -9.51 18.08 4.51
N LEU A 142 -9.50 17.45 3.32
CA LEU A 142 -9.27 18.15 2.06
C LEU A 142 -10.34 19.20 1.78
N LYS A 143 -11.62 18.88 2.02
CA LYS A 143 -12.73 19.83 1.85
C LYS A 143 -12.62 21.05 2.79
N ALA A 144 -12.01 20.89 3.95
CA ALA A 144 -11.82 21.94 4.93
C ALA A 144 -10.58 22.83 4.68
N LYS A 145 -9.76 22.49 3.71
CA LYS A 145 -8.56 23.26 3.31
C LYS A 145 -8.76 23.78 1.90
N ASP A 146 -8.22 24.99 1.65
CA ASP A 146 -8.15 25.60 0.33
C ASP A 146 -7.53 24.64 -0.72
N PRO A 147 -7.85 24.87 -2.01
CA PRO A 147 -7.38 24.02 -3.11
C PRO A 147 -5.87 23.78 -3.04
N VAL A 148 -5.45 22.64 -3.59
CA VAL A 148 -4.03 22.23 -3.69
C VAL A 148 -3.20 23.46 -4.09
N PRO A 149 -2.16 23.84 -3.32
CA PRO A 149 -1.40 25.06 -3.60
C PRO A 149 -0.87 25.04 -5.03
N GLU A 150 -0.96 26.17 -5.74
CA GLU A 150 -0.32 26.38 -7.05
C GLU A 150 1.18 26.02 -7.05
N ASN A 151 1.81 26.01 -5.88
CA ASN A 151 3.19 25.62 -5.62
C ASN A 151 3.47 24.10 -5.73
N TYR A 152 2.52 23.28 -6.16
CA TYR A 152 2.81 21.84 -6.33
C TYR A 152 3.80 21.60 -7.47
N LYS A 153 3.81 22.45 -8.48
CA LYS A 153 4.82 22.44 -9.56
C LYS A 153 6.21 22.85 -9.03
N ASP A 154 6.26 23.85 -8.19
CA ASP A 154 7.52 24.33 -7.59
C ASP A 154 8.05 23.32 -6.56
N LEU A 155 7.18 22.69 -5.79
CA LEU A 155 7.53 21.60 -4.87
C LEU A 155 8.04 20.38 -5.63
N PHE A 156 7.44 20.10 -6.79
CA PHE A 156 7.84 19.05 -7.70
C PHE A 156 9.26 19.31 -8.26
N GLU A 157 9.53 20.50 -8.80
CA GLU A 157 10.85 20.88 -9.27
C GLU A 157 11.91 20.88 -8.16
N ALA A 158 11.54 21.26 -6.93
CA ALA A 158 12.43 21.23 -5.78
C ALA A 158 12.70 19.80 -5.27
N LEU A 159 11.71 18.91 -5.33
CA LEU A 159 11.86 17.51 -4.94
C LEU A 159 12.66 16.72 -5.98
N THR A 160 12.46 16.99 -7.27
CA THR A 160 13.18 16.29 -8.35
C THR A 160 14.65 16.72 -8.42
N LYS A 161 15.00 17.94 -8.08
CA LYS A 161 16.40 18.45 -8.17
C LYS A 161 17.30 18.11 -6.98
N LYS A 162 16.78 17.76 -5.82
CA LYS A 162 17.59 17.71 -4.59
C LYS A 162 17.68 16.40 -3.82
N HIS A 163 16.75 15.45 -3.94
CA HIS A 163 16.72 14.31 -3.01
C HIS A 163 16.27 12.99 -3.61
N PHE A 164 16.85 12.59 -4.74
CA PHE A 164 16.61 11.26 -5.32
C PHE A 164 17.15 10.09 -4.48
N GLN A 165 17.93 10.36 -3.46
CA GLN A 165 18.84 9.35 -2.92
C GLN A 165 18.23 8.34 -1.93
N TRP A 166 17.05 8.60 -1.32
CA TRP A 166 16.67 7.76 -0.15
C TRP A 166 15.16 7.66 0.11
N SER A 167 14.38 7.77 -0.90
CA SER A 167 12.93 7.68 -0.77
C SER A 167 12.39 6.58 -1.67
N LEU A 168 11.17 6.12 -1.37
CA LEU A 168 10.41 5.27 -2.27
C LEU A 168 10.37 5.80 -3.71
N LEU A 169 10.46 7.13 -3.91
CA LEU A 169 10.62 7.79 -5.20
C LEU A 169 11.94 7.41 -5.88
N GLY A 170 13.03 7.38 -5.13
CA GLY A 170 14.33 6.93 -5.65
C GLY A 170 14.30 5.48 -6.10
N ALA A 171 13.67 4.60 -5.34
CA ALA A 171 13.48 3.19 -5.70
C ALA A 171 12.64 3.04 -6.99
N ALA A 172 11.56 3.81 -7.12
CA ALA A 172 10.72 3.79 -8.31
C ALA A 172 11.48 4.27 -9.55
N GLN A 173 12.24 5.34 -9.43
CA GLN A 173 13.08 5.86 -10.51
C GLN A 173 14.20 4.87 -10.89
N ALA A 174 14.86 4.27 -9.91
CA ALA A 174 15.88 3.25 -10.15
C ALA A 174 15.31 2.06 -10.94
N VAL A 175 14.13 1.56 -10.55
CA VAL A 175 13.43 0.48 -11.27
C VAL A 175 13.07 0.90 -12.70
N ASN A 176 12.61 2.14 -12.93
CA ASN A 176 12.33 2.66 -14.25
C ASN A 176 13.59 2.66 -15.15
N LEU A 177 14.70 3.18 -14.64
CA LEU A 177 15.98 3.21 -15.35
C LEU A 177 16.55 1.80 -15.60
N LEU A 178 16.41 0.88 -14.64
CA LEU A 178 16.81 -0.51 -14.81
C LEU A 178 15.98 -1.23 -15.87
N GLY A 179 14.68 -0.97 -15.94
CA GLY A 179 13.82 -1.47 -17.00
C GLY A 179 14.29 -1.03 -18.38
N GLN A 180 14.67 0.25 -18.51
CA GLN A 180 15.22 0.79 -19.77
C GLN A 180 16.60 0.19 -20.10
N ALA A 181 17.50 0.08 -19.12
CA ALA A 181 18.85 -0.44 -19.31
C ALA A 181 18.90 -1.93 -19.64
N THR A 182 17.93 -2.71 -19.15
CA THR A 182 17.87 -4.17 -19.36
C THR A 182 16.94 -4.56 -20.50
N GLY A 183 16.02 -3.69 -20.91
CA GLY A 183 14.93 -3.99 -21.84
C GLY A 183 13.83 -4.88 -21.24
N ILE A 184 13.86 -5.18 -19.94
CA ILE A 184 12.84 -5.96 -19.23
C ILE A 184 11.93 -5.00 -18.48
N SER A 185 10.65 -4.99 -18.81
CA SER A 185 9.67 -4.16 -18.11
C SER A 185 9.47 -4.63 -16.66
N PRO A 186 9.41 -3.73 -15.67
CA PRO A 186 9.04 -4.10 -14.31
C PRO A 186 7.70 -4.86 -14.20
N ASP A 187 6.78 -4.64 -15.13
CA ASP A 187 5.48 -5.31 -15.17
C ASP A 187 5.55 -6.77 -15.68
N GLU A 188 6.69 -7.19 -16.23
CA GLU A 188 6.95 -8.55 -16.70
C GLU A 188 7.62 -9.42 -15.62
N ILE A 189 8.06 -8.79 -14.51
CA ILE A 189 8.78 -9.47 -13.44
C ILE A 189 7.80 -10.20 -12.52
N ASP A 190 8.07 -11.49 -12.26
CA ASP A 190 7.36 -12.25 -11.25
C ASP A 190 7.72 -11.75 -9.84
N LEU A 191 6.78 -11.09 -9.18
CA LEU A 191 6.95 -10.59 -7.82
C LEU A 191 7.07 -11.71 -6.77
N ASN A 192 6.76 -12.97 -7.12
CA ASN A 192 6.99 -14.15 -6.30
C ASN A 192 8.17 -15.00 -6.83
N ASP A 193 9.13 -14.38 -7.49
CA ASP A 193 10.35 -15.05 -7.93
C ASP A 193 11.03 -15.75 -6.76
N ARG A 194 11.37 -17.03 -6.96
CA ARG A 194 11.86 -17.91 -5.88
C ARG A 194 13.20 -17.44 -5.31
N GLU A 195 14.11 -17.02 -6.16
CA GLU A 195 15.44 -16.59 -5.73
C GLU A 195 15.37 -15.27 -4.98
N VAL A 196 14.61 -14.32 -5.48
CA VAL A 196 14.37 -13.03 -4.82
C VAL A 196 13.71 -13.24 -3.46
N LYS A 197 12.69 -14.11 -3.40
CA LYS A 197 12.00 -14.44 -2.15
C LYS A 197 12.95 -15.07 -1.13
N TYR A 198 13.79 -16.02 -1.58
CA TYR A 198 14.79 -16.65 -0.72
C TYR A 198 15.77 -15.63 -0.15
N ARG A 199 16.27 -14.71 -0.96
CA ARG A 199 17.17 -13.63 -0.52
C ARG A 199 16.52 -12.71 0.50
N LEU A 200 15.35 -12.16 0.20
CA LEU A 200 14.66 -11.22 1.07
C LEU A 200 14.21 -11.84 2.39
N LEU A 201 13.64 -13.06 2.35
CA LEU A 201 13.27 -13.80 3.56
C LEU A 201 14.49 -14.37 4.30
N GLY A 202 15.63 -14.46 3.65
CA GLY A 202 16.93 -14.79 4.25
C GLY A 202 17.65 -13.61 4.91
N GLY A 203 17.05 -12.40 4.86
CA GLY A 203 17.62 -11.21 5.49
C GLY A 203 18.57 -10.39 4.60
N ASP A 204 18.57 -10.63 3.28
CA ASP A 204 19.31 -9.81 2.32
C ASP A 204 18.54 -8.53 1.99
N PHE A 205 18.80 -7.48 2.75
CA PHE A 205 18.13 -6.17 2.64
C PHE A 205 19.01 -5.12 1.95
N ILE A 206 19.96 -5.53 1.12
CA ILE A 206 20.92 -4.61 0.48
C ILE A 206 20.25 -3.59 -0.45
N CYS A 207 19.12 -3.96 -1.04
CA CYS A 207 18.32 -3.07 -1.90
C CYS A 207 17.33 -2.21 -1.14
N MET A 208 17.33 -2.24 0.20
CA MET A 208 16.41 -1.47 1.05
C MET A 208 17.06 -0.22 1.61
N HIS A 209 16.24 0.77 1.94
CA HIS A 209 16.71 1.97 2.66
C HIS A 209 17.44 1.57 3.96
N PRO A 210 18.64 2.15 4.30
CA PRO A 210 19.45 1.69 5.42
C PRO A 210 18.74 1.63 6.76
N LYS A 211 17.92 2.63 7.07
CA LYS A 211 17.16 2.65 8.33
C LYS A 211 16.14 1.52 8.39
N LEU A 212 15.51 1.20 7.25
CA LEU A 212 14.59 0.08 7.17
C LEU A 212 15.36 -1.25 7.23
N ALA A 213 16.46 -1.36 6.52
CA ALA A 213 17.32 -2.54 6.55
C ALA A 213 17.85 -2.82 7.97
N GLU A 214 18.28 -1.78 8.69
CA GLU A 214 18.70 -1.87 10.08
C GLU A 214 17.56 -2.32 11.00
N PHE A 215 16.38 -1.71 10.85
CA PHE A 215 15.18 -2.13 11.58
C PHE A 215 14.84 -3.59 11.33
N LEU A 216 14.80 -4.01 10.06
CA LEU A 216 14.46 -5.39 9.70
C LEU A 216 15.48 -6.39 10.25
N LYS A 217 16.78 -6.08 10.23
CA LYS A 217 17.81 -6.91 10.87
C LYS A 217 17.56 -7.08 12.37
N GLN A 218 17.15 -6.03 13.07
CA GLN A 218 16.80 -6.12 14.50
C GLN A 218 15.49 -6.91 14.69
N ALA A 219 14.48 -6.68 13.85
CA ALA A 219 13.21 -7.40 13.93
C ALA A 219 13.38 -8.90 13.64
N TYR A 220 14.31 -9.28 12.77
CA TYR A 220 14.66 -10.69 12.50
C TYR A 220 15.16 -11.44 13.74
N ALA A 221 15.78 -10.76 14.68
CA ALA A 221 16.20 -11.40 15.94
C ALA A 221 14.99 -11.79 16.82
N VAL A 222 13.83 -11.24 16.55
CA VAL A 222 12.58 -11.49 17.29
C VAL A 222 11.62 -12.37 16.48
N VAL A 223 11.51 -12.06 15.19
CA VAL A 223 10.60 -12.74 14.26
C VAL A 223 11.37 -13.10 12.99
N HIS A 224 11.38 -14.38 12.64
CA HIS A 224 11.94 -14.86 11.38
C HIS A 224 10.82 -14.95 10.35
N PRO A 225 10.56 -13.90 9.53
CA PRO A 225 9.47 -13.94 8.57
C PRO A 225 9.70 -15.04 7.55
N CYS A 226 8.70 -15.86 7.31
CA CYS A 226 8.71 -16.96 6.37
C CYS A 226 7.85 -16.69 5.12
N SER A 227 7.22 -15.52 5.04
CA SER A 227 6.38 -15.08 3.93
C SER A 227 6.53 -13.59 3.67
N TYR A 228 6.16 -13.17 2.46
CA TYR A 228 6.05 -11.74 2.15
C TYR A 228 4.96 -11.03 2.96
N ALA A 229 3.90 -11.74 3.36
CA ALA A 229 2.89 -11.21 4.25
C ALA A 229 3.49 -10.77 5.59
N GLU A 230 4.35 -11.60 6.18
CA GLU A 230 5.04 -11.27 7.44
C GLU A 230 6.08 -10.15 7.25
N LEU A 231 6.83 -10.16 6.15
CA LEU A 231 7.76 -9.09 5.82
C LEU A 231 7.02 -7.76 5.60
N LEU A 232 5.86 -7.78 4.94
CA LEU A 232 5.00 -6.62 4.75
C LEU A 232 4.54 -6.02 6.09
N LYS A 233 4.15 -6.86 7.05
CA LYS A 233 3.82 -6.43 8.42
C LYS A 233 5.01 -5.77 9.10
N LEU A 234 6.20 -6.34 9.01
CA LEU A 234 7.40 -5.73 9.59
C LEU A 234 7.72 -4.38 8.95
N ILE A 235 7.55 -4.23 7.64
CA ILE A 235 7.68 -2.93 6.96
C ILE A 235 6.64 -1.93 7.49
N GLY A 236 5.39 -2.35 7.69
CA GLY A 236 4.34 -1.51 8.28
C GLY A 236 4.70 -1.02 9.69
N LEU A 237 5.20 -1.91 10.54
CA LEU A 237 5.68 -1.59 11.89
C LEU A 237 6.91 -0.66 11.88
N ALA A 238 7.81 -0.82 10.90
CA ALA A 238 8.99 0.04 10.73
C ALA A 238 8.64 1.50 10.44
N HIS A 239 7.56 1.72 9.69
CA HIS A 239 7.08 3.06 9.32
C HIS A 239 6.11 3.67 10.33
N GLY A 240 5.69 2.90 11.31
CA GLY A 240 4.99 3.40 12.48
C GLY A 240 5.92 4.07 13.49
N THR A 241 5.37 4.84 14.39
CA THR A 241 6.09 5.39 15.53
C THR A 241 5.40 4.92 16.81
N GLY A 242 6.17 4.34 17.74
CA GLY A 242 5.61 3.70 18.94
C GLY A 242 4.93 2.36 18.66
N THR A 243 5.06 1.83 17.45
CA THR A 243 4.49 0.53 17.04
C THR A 243 5.39 -0.65 17.36
N TRP A 244 6.71 -0.49 17.30
CA TRP A 244 7.65 -1.59 17.47
C TRP A 244 8.35 -1.58 18.84
N LYS A 245 9.29 -0.66 19.05
CA LYS A 245 10.14 -0.62 20.25
C LYS A 245 9.34 -0.35 21.50
N HIS A 246 9.51 -1.16 22.54
CA HIS A 246 8.74 -1.14 23.80
C HIS A 246 7.22 -1.34 23.59
N ASN A 247 6.82 -1.93 22.49
CA ASN A 247 5.45 -2.24 22.12
C ASN A 247 5.38 -3.64 21.47
N ALA A 248 5.19 -3.74 20.15
CA ALA A 248 5.10 -5.02 19.43
C ALA A 248 6.32 -5.94 19.70
N GLU A 249 7.53 -5.39 19.77
CA GLU A 249 8.75 -6.13 20.07
C GLU A 249 8.65 -6.88 21.41
N ASP A 250 8.19 -6.19 22.45
CA ASP A 250 8.06 -6.78 23.79
C ASP A 250 6.93 -7.81 23.87
N LEU A 251 5.81 -7.56 23.16
CA LEU A 251 4.69 -8.49 23.08
C LEU A 251 5.10 -9.81 22.42
N LEU A 252 5.85 -9.73 21.30
CA LEU A 252 6.33 -10.89 20.57
C LEU A 252 7.39 -11.67 21.37
N LYS A 253 8.37 -10.98 21.98
CA LYS A 253 9.42 -11.61 22.81
C LYS A 253 8.84 -12.33 24.00
N ASN A 254 7.77 -11.81 24.59
CA ASN A 254 7.11 -12.40 25.75
C ASN A 254 6.03 -13.43 25.38
N GLY A 255 5.83 -13.71 24.09
CA GLY A 255 4.83 -14.67 23.60
C GLY A 255 3.38 -14.27 23.92
N LYS A 256 3.11 -12.99 24.06
CA LYS A 256 1.76 -12.47 24.35
C LYS A 256 0.83 -12.57 23.15
N CYS A 257 1.39 -12.46 21.93
CA CYS A 257 0.68 -12.56 20.67
C CYS A 257 1.64 -13.03 19.58
N ARG A 258 1.13 -13.36 18.42
CA ARG A 258 1.91 -13.64 17.18
C ARG A 258 1.99 -12.39 16.33
N LEU A 259 2.95 -12.33 15.41
CA LEU A 259 3.05 -11.21 14.45
C LEU A 259 1.76 -11.03 13.64
N ALA A 260 1.07 -12.15 13.31
CA ALA A 260 -0.20 -12.11 12.59
C ALA A 260 -1.30 -11.34 13.33
N ASP A 261 -1.25 -11.35 14.67
CA ASP A 261 -2.29 -10.77 15.54
C ASP A 261 -2.11 -9.25 15.73
N ILE A 262 -0.94 -8.70 15.37
CA ILE A 262 -0.61 -7.28 15.53
C ILE A 262 -1.04 -6.50 14.28
N PRO A 263 -1.90 -5.48 14.39
CA PRO A 263 -2.17 -4.59 13.25
C PRO A 263 -0.95 -3.69 12.99
N ALA A 264 -0.25 -3.94 11.90
CA ALA A 264 0.96 -3.21 11.53
C ALA A 264 0.65 -1.86 10.86
N THR A 265 -0.53 -1.73 10.28
CA THR A 265 -0.98 -0.54 9.55
C THR A 265 -2.39 -0.14 9.96
N ARG A 266 -2.72 1.15 9.72
CA ARG A 266 -4.08 1.65 9.95
C ARG A 266 -5.14 0.83 9.22
N ASP A 267 -4.82 0.44 7.99
CA ASP A 267 -5.76 -0.26 7.12
C ASP A 267 -6.03 -1.69 7.62
N GLU A 268 -5.01 -2.37 8.15
CA GLU A 268 -5.19 -3.66 8.82
C GLU A 268 -6.03 -3.52 10.08
N LEU A 269 -5.72 -2.54 10.93
CA LEU A 269 -6.51 -2.27 12.16
C LEU A 269 -7.99 -2.02 11.82
N TYR A 270 -8.26 -1.23 10.79
CA TYR A 270 -9.62 -1.00 10.32
C TYR A 270 -10.31 -2.30 9.87
N MET A 271 -9.63 -3.08 9.03
CA MET A 271 -10.20 -4.31 8.46
C MET A 271 -10.49 -5.37 9.54
N ASP A 272 -9.56 -5.56 10.48
CA ASP A 272 -9.73 -6.50 11.58
C ASP A 272 -10.93 -6.10 12.46
N LEU A 273 -10.98 -4.85 12.89
CA LEU A 273 -12.10 -4.32 13.68
C LEU A 273 -13.43 -4.36 12.91
N GLN A 274 -13.42 -4.02 11.61
CA GLN A 274 -14.62 -4.03 10.78
C GLN A 274 -15.18 -5.44 10.62
N LEU A 275 -14.31 -6.43 10.44
CA LEU A 275 -14.70 -7.83 10.34
C LEU A 275 -15.33 -8.31 11.66
N ASP A 276 -14.71 -8.01 12.79
CA ASP A 276 -15.22 -8.38 14.10
C ASP A 276 -16.54 -7.67 14.44
N MET A 277 -16.71 -6.40 14.04
CA MET A 277 -17.96 -5.67 14.16
C MET A 277 -19.08 -6.34 13.35
N ILE A 278 -18.80 -6.80 12.13
CA ILE A 278 -19.77 -7.54 11.32
C ILE A 278 -20.17 -8.86 12.00
N ILE A 279 -19.19 -9.59 12.52
CA ILE A 279 -19.40 -10.90 13.15
C ILE A 279 -20.17 -10.78 14.47
N TYR A 280 -19.78 -9.86 15.34
CA TYR A 280 -20.27 -9.81 16.72
C TYR A 280 -21.34 -8.76 16.98
N ARG A 281 -21.44 -7.69 16.17
CA ARG A 281 -22.27 -6.50 16.44
C ARG A 281 -23.21 -6.06 15.32
N GLN A 282 -23.33 -6.81 14.23
CA GLN A 282 -24.27 -6.51 13.14
C GLN A 282 -24.18 -5.08 12.55
N ASN A 283 -22.94 -4.60 12.28
CA ASN A 283 -22.71 -3.48 11.36
C ASN A 283 -22.74 -2.04 11.92
N GLU A 284 -22.03 -1.76 13.00
CA GLU A 284 -21.70 -0.37 13.36
C GLU A 284 -20.42 0.07 12.62
N THR A 285 -20.54 0.52 11.39
CA THR A 285 -19.41 0.82 10.49
C THR A 285 -18.50 1.98 10.94
N GLY A 286 -19.00 2.87 11.78
CA GLY A 286 -18.26 4.06 12.24
C GLY A 286 -17.18 3.77 13.27
N PHE A 287 -17.35 2.75 14.13
CA PHE A 287 -16.43 2.44 15.23
C PHE A 287 -15.04 2.04 14.73
N ALA A 288 -14.94 1.08 13.82
CA ALA A 288 -13.67 0.60 13.29
C ALA A 288 -12.85 1.74 12.63
N LEU A 289 -13.53 2.61 11.89
CA LEU A 289 -12.88 3.74 11.23
C LEU A 289 -12.38 4.79 12.22
N ASP A 290 -13.17 5.10 13.25
CA ASP A 290 -12.81 6.05 14.31
C ASP A 290 -11.59 5.56 15.10
N VAL A 291 -11.61 4.28 15.53
CA VAL A 291 -10.47 3.68 16.24
C VAL A 291 -9.21 3.69 15.38
N ALA A 292 -9.32 3.31 14.11
CA ALA A 292 -8.18 3.27 13.20
C ALA A 292 -7.60 4.67 12.91
N ASP A 293 -8.44 5.70 12.71
CA ASP A 293 -7.97 7.08 12.50
C ASP A 293 -7.37 7.68 13.78
N LYS A 294 -7.95 7.43 14.94
CA LYS A 294 -7.41 7.85 16.24
C LYS A 294 -6.05 7.20 16.54
N ALA A 295 -5.93 5.88 16.33
CA ALA A 295 -4.67 5.16 16.52
C ALA A 295 -3.60 5.67 15.55
N ARG A 296 -3.96 5.84 14.25
CA ARG A 296 -3.04 6.39 13.24
C ARG A 296 -2.42 7.72 13.65
N ASN A 297 -3.19 8.60 14.29
CA ASN A 297 -2.77 9.96 14.61
C ASN A 297 -2.20 10.09 16.03
N GLY A 298 -2.02 8.97 16.73
CA GLY A 298 -1.51 8.94 18.12
C GLY A 298 -2.45 9.60 19.12
N TYR A 299 -3.75 9.59 18.84
CA TYR A 299 -4.74 10.19 19.72
C TYR A 299 -4.77 9.50 21.08
N TYR A 300 -4.79 8.17 21.08
CA TYR A 300 -4.84 7.38 22.32
C TYR A 300 -3.60 7.55 23.21
N LEU A 301 -2.42 7.66 22.63
CA LEU A 301 -1.20 7.97 23.38
C LEU A 301 -1.29 9.32 24.10
N LYS A 302 -1.93 10.31 23.49
CA LYS A 302 -1.99 11.69 24.00
C LYS A 302 -3.15 11.91 24.97
N HIS A 303 -4.26 11.22 24.76
CA HIS A 303 -5.53 11.52 25.46
C HIS A 303 -6.09 10.33 26.24
N GLY A 304 -5.49 9.15 26.11
CA GLY A 304 -6.05 7.92 26.62
C GLY A 304 -7.19 7.40 25.74
N MET A 305 -7.73 6.26 26.12
CA MET A 305 -8.88 5.64 25.46
C MET A 305 -10.10 5.81 26.36
N ASP A 306 -11.23 6.22 25.78
CA ASP A 306 -12.49 6.38 26.50
C ASP A 306 -13.11 5.02 26.87
N ASN A 307 -13.96 5.02 27.92
CA ASN A 307 -14.54 3.77 28.43
C ASN A 307 -15.37 3.02 27.37
N TYR A 308 -16.10 3.74 26.53
CA TYR A 308 -16.91 3.12 25.48
C TYR A 308 -16.02 2.34 24.50
N THR A 309 -14.92 2.95 24.05
CA THR A 309 -13.95 2.29 23.15
C THR A 309 -13.34 1.04 23.82
N VAL A 310 -12.95 1.13 25.08
CA VAL A 310 -12.40 -0.01 25.86
C VAL A 310 -13.42 -1.14 25.98
N GLU A 311 -14.64 -0.83 26.41
CA GLU A 311 -15.72 -1.81 26.55
C GLU A 311 -16.03 -2.50 25.22
N MET A 312 -16.11 -1.74 24.13
CA MET A 312 -16.34 -2.30 22.79
C MET A 312 -15.21 -3.24 22.33
N LEU A 313 -13.94 -2.90 22.60
CA LEU A 313 -12.82 -3.78 22.28
C LEU A 313 -12.88 -5.10 23.05
N TYR A 314 -13.24 -5.07 24.33
CA TYR A 314 -13.46 -6.31 25.11
C TYR A 314 -14.65 -7.13 24.59
N GLU A 315 -15.72 -6.49 24.20
CA GLU A 315 -16.87 -7.18 23.58
C GLU A 315 -16.52 -7.85 22.25
N LEU A 316 -15.59 -7.24 21.47
CA LEU A 316 -15.00 -7.80 20.27
C LEU A 316 -13.90 -8.84 20.58
N ARG A 317 -13.67 -9.17 21.86
CA ARG A 317 -12.72 -10.16 22.36
C ARG A 317 -11.24 -9.79 22.18
N TYR A 318 -10.95 -8.50 22.15
CA TYR A 318 -9.55 -8.05 22.24
C TYR A 318 -9.07 -8.07 23.69
N ASP A 319 -7.85 -8.54 23.89
CA ASP A 319 -7.20 -8.62 25.21
C ASP A 319 -6.55 -7.29 25.61
N ASP A 320 -6.15 -7.17 26.88
CA ASP A 320 -5.45 -6.00 27.45
C ASP A 320 -4.21 -5.60 26.62
N TRP A 321 -3.45 -6.58 26.11
CA TRP A 321 -2.25 -6.29 25.34
C TRP A 321 -2.54 -5.49 24.07
N PHE A 322 -3.71 -5.71 23.45
CA PHE A 322 -4.12 -4.99 22.23
C PHE A 322 -4.44 -3.52 22.54
N ILE A 323 -5.17 -3.29 23.66
CA ILE A 323 -5.45 -1.94 24.15
C ILE A 323 -4.15 -1.22 24.48
N ASP A 324 -3.25 -1.88 25.21
CA ASP A 324 -1.92 -1.35 25.54
C ASP A 324 -1.10 -1.03 24.28
N TYR A 325 -1.18 -1.87 23.25
CA TYR A 325 -0.53 -1.64 21.95
C TYR A 325 -1.01 -0.34 21.32
N LEU A 326 -2.32 -0.10 21.28
CA LEU A 326 -2.90 1.12 20.73
C LEU A 326 -2.56 2.36 21.56
N LEU A 327 -2.55 2.25 22.89
CA LEU A 327 -2.19 3.33 23.82
C LEU A 327 -0.74 3.79 23.69
N ARG A 328 0.18 2.91 23.27
CA ARG A 328 1.60 3.23 23.02
C ARG A 328 1.89 3.69 21.61
N THR A 329 0.96 3.46 20.69
CA THR A 329 1.13 3.83 19.27
C THR A 329 0.98 5.34 19.10
N ASN A 330 2.01 5.98 18.53
CA ASN A 330 1.99 7.41 18.20
C ASN A 330 1.60 7.68 16.74
N TYR A 331 1.96 6.78 15.84
CA TYR A 331 1.60 6.87 14.42
C TYR A 331 1.58 5.48 13.80
N MET A 332 0.54 5.18 13.02
CA MET A 332 0.47 3.98 12.19
C MET A 332 0.60 4.36 10.70
N SER A 333 1.41 3.61 9.99
CA SER A 333 1.57 3.72 8.55
C SER A 333 0.32 3.25 7.79
N THR A 334 0.29 3.45 6.47
CA THR A 334 -0.74 2.87 5.59
C THR A 334 -0.24 1.58 4.97
N LYS A 335 -1.13 0.61 4.75
CA LYS A 335 -0.82 -0.64 4.03
C LYS A 335 -0.29 -0.35 2.63
N ALA A 336 -0.88 0.63 1.93
CA ALA A 336 -0.43 1.06 0.60
C ALA A 336 1.05 1.44 0.55
N PHE A 337 1.58 2.11 1.58
CA PHE A 337 2.99 2.46 1.65
C PHE A 337 3.88 1.22 1.76
N SER A 338 3.55 0.33 2.68
CA SER A 338 4.30 -0.91 2.88
C SER A 338 4.28 -1.81 1.64
N VAL A 339 3.13 -1.90 0.97
CA VAL A 339 2.97 -2.63 -0.29
C VAL A 339 3.87 -2.06 -1.38
N MET A 340 3.85 -0.74 -1.55
CA MET A 340 4.64 -0.05 -2.56
C MET A 340 6.14 -0.25 -2.30
N GLU A 341 6.57 -0.13 -1.06
CA GLU A 341 7.95 -0.30 -0.67
C GLU A 341 8.43 -1.74 -0.90
N LEU A 342 7.66 -2.73 -0.47
CA LEU A 342 7.98 -4.14 -0.71
C LEU A 342 8.02 -4.46 -2.21
N LYS A 343 7.09 -3.95 -3.01
CA LYS A 343 7.09 -4.11 -4.48
C LYS A 343 8.41 -3.63 -5.09
N TYR A 344 8.84 -2.43 -4.75
CA TYR A 344 10.09 -1.90 -5.31
C TYR A 344 11.34 -2.62 -4.81
N PHE A 345 11.34 -3.10 -3.57
CA PHE A 345 12.45 -3.92 -3.08
C PHE A 345 12.54 -5.28 -3.78
N ILE A 346 11.41 -5.91 -4.04
CA ILE A 346 11.38 -7.14 -4.85
C ILE A 346 11.96 -6.85 -6.24
N LEU A 347 11.50 -5.80 -6.92
CA LEU A 347 11.97 -5.43 -8.25
C LEU A 347 13.47 -5.09 -8.27
N LEU A 348 13.95 -4.29 -7.34
CA LEU A 348 15.38 -3.95 -7.23
C LEU A 348 16.24 -5.20 -6.96
N THR A 349 15.80 -6.07 -6.05
CA THR A 349 16.49 -7.32 -5.75
C THR A 349 16.50 -8.25 -6.96
N TRP A 350 15.40 -8.27 -7.73
CA TRP A 350 15.34 -9.04 -8.97
C TRP A 350 16.36 -8.56 -10.01
N TYR A 351 16.41 -7.25 -10.28
CA TYR A 351 17.40 -6.68 -11.19
C TYR A 351 18.84 -6.91 -10.71
N GLN A 352 19.09 -6.76 -9.42
CA GLN A 352 20.40 -7.05 -8.84
C GLN A 352 20.79 -8.52 -9.01
N THR A 353 19.84 -9.44 -8.90
CA THR A 353 20.08 -10.89 -9.03
C THR A 353 20.40 -11.29 -10.46
N TYR A 354 19.59 -10.82 -11.42
CA TYR A 354 19.64 -11.30 -12.80
C TYR A 354 20.44 -10.39 -13.75
N TYR A 355 20.58 -9.10 -13.40
CA TYR A 355 21.25 -8.07 -14.19
C TYR A 355 22.24 -7.26 -13.35
N PRO A 356 23.20 -7.90 -12.66
CA PRO A 356 24.08 -7.22 -11.68
C PRO A 356 24.96 -6.13 -12.31
N LYS A 357 25.33 -6.26 -13.60
CA LYS A 357 26.13 -5.25 -14.31
C LYS A 357 25.33 -3.98 -14.54
N GLN A 358 24.13 -4.11 -15.15
CA GLN A 358 23.24 -2.97 -15.41
C GLN A 358 22.78 -2.35 -14.09
N TYR A 359 22.53 -3.16 -13.06
CA TYR A 359 22.22 -2.67 -11.72
C TYR A 359 23.34 -1.78 -11.17
N ALA A 360 24.60 -2.23 -11.25
CA ALA A 360 25.75 -1.44 -10.81
C ALA A 360 25.96 -0.17 -11.65
N GLU A 361 25.69 -0.20 -12.96
CA GLU A 361 25.80 0.96 -13.86
C GLU A 361 24.73 2.02 -13.55
N VAL A 362 23.48 1.60 -13.31
CA VAL A 362 22.35 2.54 -13.07
C VAL A 362 22.37 3.10 -11.66
N ILE A 363 22.64 2.26 -10.65
CA ILE A 363 22.59 2.65 -9.24
C ILE A 363 23.94 3.17 -8.77
N GLY A 364 25.04 2.86 -9.50
CA GLY A 364 26.41 3.18 -9.16
C GLY A 364 27.01 2.21 -8.14
N ASN A 365 28.35 2.26 -8.01
CA ASN A 365 29.04 1.56 -6.91
C ASN A 365 28.77 2.25 -5.55
N ASP A 366 28.41 3.48 -5.58
CA ASP A 366 27.78 4.21 -4.49
C ASP A 366 26.27 4.00 -4.58
N ILE A 367 25.85 2.84 -4.21
CA ILE A 367 24.49 2.69 -3.70
C ILE A 367 24.50 3.51 -2.45
N ILE A 368 24.23 4.53 -2.71
CA ILE A 368 23.88 5.65 -1.97
C ILE A 368 22.58 5.26 -1.30
N TRP A 369 22.75 4.44 -0.33
CA TRP A 369 21.76 4.23 0.66
C TRP A 369 22.05 5.11 1.84
#